data_873085bfcfe007f832fda69ee45a0e70
#
_entry.id   873085bfcfe007f832fda69ee45a0e70
#
_cell.length_a   1.000
_cell.length_b   1.000
_cell.length_c   1.000
_cell.angle_alpha   90.00
_cell.angle_beta   90.00
_cell.angle_gamma   90.00
#
_symmetry.space_group_name_H-M   'P 1'
#
loop_
_entity.id
_entity.type
_entity.pdbx_description
1 polymer ?
#
loop_
_entity_poly.entity_id
_entity_poly.type
_entity_poly.pdbx_seq_one_letter_code
_entity_poly.pdbx_strand_id
1 'polypeptide(L)'
;MIPILYANQPDFEAKFARLVEARRETDSNVTGQVTSILHSVKTRGDAALVEFTQRFDGYGLASDADWQISLDECARAYAELPEDLREALDLAAQRIRAYHEAQLPENRDYVDASGVRLGAIWRAVDAAGLYVPGGRAAYPSSLLMNAIPARVAGVERLVVTTPTPRGEANPLVLAAAHIAGVDEIWRVGGAQAVAALAYGTDRIKPVDVITGPGNAWVAEAKRQLFGVVGIDMVAGPSEILVIADAKNDPDWIAADLLSQAEHDPTSQSILITDDAGFAAQVEDRVDVQIAQLATGKTARASWDAHGVVIVVEDLAAQAPALADRLAAEHVELAVDDPEPLLHAIRHAGSVFLGRMTPEAVGDYVAGPNHVLPTGRRARFSSGLSVLDFMKRTSFLGLDEASFGAIGPAAARLAHAEGLPAHAKSVELRLK
;
A
#
# COMPACT_ATOMS: atom_id res chain seq x y z
N MET A 1 3.89 -4.39 30.94
CA MET A 1 4.42 -3.04 30.79
C MET A 1 5.29 -2.99 29.54
N ILE A 2 4.98 -2.11 28.63
CA ILE A 2 5.77 -1.87 27.42
C ILE A 2 7.07 -1.13 27.76
N PRO A 3 8.08 -1.13 26.88
CA PRO A 3 9.28 -0.36 27.05
C PRO A 3 9.03 1.15 26.94
N ILE A 4 9.47 1.91 27.96
CA ILE A 4 9.57 3.37 27.88
C ILE A 4 11.04 3.72 27.69
N LEU A 5 11.35 4.42 26.60
CA LEU A 5 12.68 4.86 26.23
C LEU A 5 12.81 6.37 26.49
N TYR A 6 13.77 6.77 27.29
CA TYR A 6 14.06 8.19 27.55
C TYR A 6 15.26 8.64 26.71
N ALA A 7 15.08 9.63 25.86
CA ALA A 7 16.11 10.08 24.92
C ALA A 7 17.39 10.61 25.58
N ASN A 8 17.32 11.07 26.84
CA ASN A 8 18.45 11.54 27.61
C ASN A 8 19.20 10.43 28.36
N GLN A 9 18.81 9.18 28.30
CA GLN A 9 19.49 8.06 28.94
C GLN A 9 20.67 7.56 28.10
N PRO A 10 21.80 7.17 28.74
CA PRO A 10 23.01 6.73 28.02
C PRO A 10 22.83 5.52 27.11
N ASP A 11 21.84 4.67 27.39
CA ASP A 11 21.55 3.43 26.64
C ASP A 11 20.43 3.61 25.58
N PHE A 12 19.88 4.82 25.46
CA PHE A 12 18.78 5.12 24.53
C PHE A 12 19.11 4.71 23.10
N GLU A 13 20.25 5.15 22.58
CA GLU A 13 20.61 4.88 21.19
C GLU A 13 20.70 3.38 20.90
N ALA A 14 21.26 2.58 21.81
CA ALA A 14 21.36 1.15 21.64
C ALA A 14 19.98 0.46 21.68
N LYS A 15 19.06 0.90 22.55
CA LYS A 15 17.69 0.39 22.63
C LYS A 15 16.88 0.78 21.41
N PHE A 16 16.97 2.04 20.98
CA PHE A 16 16.28 2.56 19.81
C PHE A 16 16.77 1.90 18.51
N ALA A 17 18.06 1.67 18.35
CA ALA A 17 18.62 0.94 17.21
C ALA A 17 18.03 -0.49 17.11
N ARG A 18 17.91 -1.19 18.25
CA ARG A 18 17.26 -2.52 18.28
C ARG A 18 15.79 -2.45 17.87
N LEU A 19 15.04 -1.47 18.35
CA LEU A 19 13.65 -1.24 17.94
C LEU A 19 13.53 -1.07 16.42
N VAL A 20 14.40 -0.23 15.85
CA VAL A 20 14.45 0.03 14.40
C VAL A 20 14.81 -1.23 13.60
N GLU A 21 15.72 -2.07 14.11
CA GLU A 21 16.21 -3.27 13.41
C GLU A 21 15.24 -4.46 13.51
N ALA A 22 14.55 -4.60 14.64
CA ALA A 22 13.67 -5.74 14.91
C ALA A 22 12.57 -5.96 13.87
N ARG A 23 12.20 -4.93 13.09
CA ARG A 23 11.13 -4.97 12.09
C ARG A 23 11.60 -5.22 10.64
N ARG A 24 12.87 -5.57 10.43
CA ARG A 24 13.44 -5.80 9.10
C ARG A 24 13.26 -7.23 8.59
N GLU A 25 13.06 -8.19 9.47
CA GLU A 25 13.00 -9.59 9.11
C GLU A 25 11.61 -9.95 8.59
N THR A 26 11.53 -10.26 7.30
CA THR A 26 10.37 -10.94 6.73
C THR A 26 10.48 -12.42 7.12
N ASP A 27 9.42 -13.00 7.66
CA ASP A 27 9.38 -14.41 8.01
C ASP A 27 9.69 -15.26 6.77
N SER A 28 10.91 -15.79 6.70
CA SER A 28 11.43 -16.57 5.58
C SER A 28 10.78 -17.97 5.47
N ASN A 29 9.91 -18.34 6.39
CA ASN A 29 9.36 -19.68 6.54
C ASN A 29 8.35 -20.06 5.44
N VAL A 30 7.75 -19.12 4.71
CA VAL A 30 6.72 -19.39 3.68
C VAL A 30 7.27 -19.47 2.26
N THR A 31 8.51 -19.05 2.02
CA THR A 31 9.10 -18.90 0.66
C THR A 31 9.01 -20.18 -0.18
N GLY A 32 9.45 -21.31 0.36
CA GLY A 32 9.42 -22.58 -0.37
C GLY A 32 8.03 -23.09 -0.70
N GLN A 33 7.09 -22.89 0.23
CA GLN A 33 5.68 -23.28 0.03
C GLN A 33 5.03 -22.39 -1.04
N VAL A 34 5.26 -21.09 -0.97
CA VAL A 34 4.77 -20.12 -1.99
C VAL A 34 5.36 -20.46 -3.36
N THR A 35 6.67 -20.72 -3.48
CA THR A 35 7.30 -21.15 -4.74
C THR A 35 6.60 -22.37 -5.34
N SER A 36 6.26 -23.36 -4.50
CA SER A 36 5.54 -24.55 -4.94
C SER A 36 4.13 -24.26 -5.45
N ILE A 37 3.40 -23.37 -4.76
CA ILE A 37 2.06 -22.92 -5.19
C ILE A 37 2.16 -22.18 -6.53
N LEU A 38 3.06 -21.21 -6.67
CA LEU A 38 3.25 -20.45 -7.90
C LEU A 38 3.59 -21.37 -9.09
N HIS A 39 4.49 -22.32 -8.89
CA HIS A 39 4.84 -23.30 -9.91
C HIS A 39 3.64 -24.18 -10.30
N SER A 40 2.86 -24.63 -9.32
CA SER A 40 1.68 -25.45 -9.57
C SER A 40 0.62 -24.71 -10.40
N VAL A 41 0.33 -23.43 -10.07
CA VAL A 41 -0.60 -22.62 -10.87
C VAL A 41 -0.06 -22.38 -12.28
N LYS A 42 1.22 -22.05 -12.42
CA LYS A 42 1.86 -21.83 -13.73
C LYS A 42 1.77 -23.07 -14.64
N THR A 43 1.86 -24.28 -14.09
CA THR A 43 1.93 -25.52 -14.88
C THR A 43 0.58 -26.21 -15.03
N ARG A 44 -0.34 -26.04 -14.09
CA ARG A 44 -1.62 -26.76 -14.03
C ARG A 44 -2.86 -25.85 -14.18
N GLY A 45 -2.66 -24.53 -14.19
CA GLY A 45 -3.72 -23.55 -14.39
C GLY A 45 -4.90 -23.73 -13.43
N ASP A 46 -6.11 -23.76 -13.98
CA ASP A 46 -7.36 -23.89 -13.23
C ASP A 46 -7.39 -25.11 -12.30
N ALA A 47 -6.79 -26.24 -12.69
CA ALA A 47 -6.76 -27.44 -11.85
C ALA A 47 -6.03 -27.20 -10.51
N ALA A 48 -4.97 -26.37 -10.51
CA ALA A 48 -4.30 -25.97 -9.27
C ALA A 48 -5.17 -25.05 -8.42
N LEU A 49 -5.91 -24.12 -9.05
CA LEU A 49 -6.83 -23.22 -8.35
C LEU A 49 -7.95 -24.01 -7.66
N VAL A 50 -8.55 -24.99 -8.33
CA VAL A 50 -9.57 -25.88 -7.75
C VAL A 50 -9.02 -26.59 -6.50
N GLU A 51 -7.85 -27.20 -6.62
CA GLU A 51 -7.21 -27.92 -5.50
C GLU A 51 -6.93 -26.98 -4.31
N PHE A 52 -6.30 -25.84 -4.56
CA PHE A 52 -5.92 -24.92 -3.48
C PHE A 52 -7.11 -24.22 -2.83
N THR A 53 -8.13 -23.82 -3.61
CA THR A 53 -9.35 -23.22 -3.07
C THR A 53 -10.11 -24.21 -2.19
N GLN A 54 -10.22 -25.48 -2.64
CA GLN A 54 -10.81 -26.53 -1.82
C GLN A 54 -10.02 -26.75 -0.52
N ARG A 55 -8.69 -26.74 -0.62
CA ARG A 55 -7.81 -27.03 0.52
C ARG A 55 -7.77 -25.89 1.55
N PHE A 56 -7.72 -24.63 1.10
CA PHE A 56 -7.50 -23.49 1.99
C PHE A 56 -8.78 -22.79 2.40
N ASP A 57 -9.77 -22.72 1.50
CA ASP A 57 -11.02 -22.00 1.73
C ASP A 57 -12.20 -22.96 2.03
N GLY A 58 -12.00 -24.28 1.86
CA GLY A 58 -13.08 -25.26 2.01
C GLY A 58 -14.21 -25.08 1.00
N TYR A 59 -13.88 -24.50 -0.17
CA TYR A 59 -14.86 -24.18 -1.22
C TYR A 59 -14.50 -24.84 -2.55
N GLY A 60 -15.51 -25.47 -3.18
CA GLY A 60 -15.35 -26.18 -4.45
C GLY A 60 -15.69 -25.30 -5.65
N LEU A 61 -14.77 -25.16 -6.59
CA LEU A 61 -14.98 -24.45 -7.86
C LEU A 61 -15.48 -25.46 -8.93
N ALA A 62 -16.71 -25.95 -8.77
CA ALA A 62 -17.27 -27.05 -9.58
C ALA A 62 -17.98 -26.57 -10.85
N SER A 63 -18.67 -25.44 -10.79
CA SER A 63 -19.42 -24.84 -11.90
C SER A 63 -18.93 -23.42 -12.18
N ASP A 64 -19.27 -22.85 -13.33
CA ASP A 64 -18.88 -21.48 -13.68
C ASP A 64 -19.35 -20.45 -12.65
N ALA A 65 -20.52 -20.65 -12.07
CA ALA A 65 -21.07 -19.80 -11.01
C ALA A 65 -20.26 -19.85 -9.70
N ASP A 66 -19.50 -20.92 -9.47
CA ASP A 66 -18.65 -21.04 -8.29
C ASP A 66 -17.35 -20.24 -8.41
N TRP A 67 -16.92 -19.89 -9.62
CA TRP A 67 -15.68 -19.19 -9.87
C TRP A 67 -15.80 -17.67 -9.75
N GLN A 68 -16.89 -17.10 -10.26
CA GLN A 68 -17.10 -15.66 -10.29
C GLN A 68 -18.29 -15.23 -9.45
N ILE A 69 -18.17 -14.04 -8.88
CA ILE A 69 -19.30 -13.30 -8.33
C ILE A 69 -19.79 -12.37 -9.43
N SER A 70 -21.10 -12.44 -9.73
CA SER A 70 -21.68 -11.62 -10.79
C SER A 70 -21.76 -10.15 -10.39
N LEU A 71 -21.68 -9.25 -11.36
CA LEU A 71 -21.85 -7.82 -11.12
C LEU A 71 -23.28 -7.48 -10.65
N ASP A 72 -24.27 -8.28 -11.04
CA ASP A 72 -25.65 -8.15 -10.54
C ASP A 72 -25.74 -8.48 -9.03
N GLU A 73 -24.94 -9.44 -8.55
CA GLU A 73 -24.83 -9.75 -7.12
C GLU A 73 -24.22 -8.57 -6.36
N CYS A 74 -23.21 -7.92 -6.93
CA CYS A 74 -22.61 -6.71 -6.37
C CYS A 74 -23.61 -5.54 -6.32
N ALA A 75 -24.36 -5.32 -7.39
CA ALA A 75 -25.37 -4.28 -7.44
C ALA A 75 -26.50 -4.51 -6.41
N ARG A 76 -26.94 -5.77 -6.25
CA ARG A 76 -27.92 -6.12 -5.21
C ARG A 76 -27.36 -5.90 -3.81
N ALA A 77 -26.12 -6.34 -3.54
CA ALA A 77 -25.48 -6.13 -2.26
C ALA A 77 -25.43 -4.63 -1.89
N TYR A 78 -25.11 -3.77 -2.85
CA TYR A 78 -25.13 -2.31 -2.65
C TYR A 78 -26.55 -1.79 -2.36
N ALA A 79 -27.54 -2.23 -3.13
CA ALA A 79 -28.93 -1.77 -2.98
C ALA A 79 -29.56 -2.21 -1.65
N GLU A 80 -29.11 -3.34 -1.09
CA GLU A 80 -29.61 -3.92 0.17
C GLU A 80 -28.90 -3.36 1.41
N LEU A 81 -27.84 -2.54 1.27
CA LEU A 81 -27.18 -1.93 2.40
C LEU A 81 -28.11 -0.96 3.16
N PRO A 82 -27.96 -0.85 4.49
CA PRO A 82 -28.53 0.26 5.26
C PRO A 82 -28.14 1.60 4.63
N GLU A 83 -29.08 2.57 4.66
CA GLU A 83 -28.91 3.85 3.97
C GLU A 83 -27.67 4.62 4.49
N ASP A 84 -27.49 4.67 5.79
CA ASP A 84 -26.35 5.33 6.46
C ASP A 84 -25.00 4.74 6.06
N LEU A 85 -24.93 3.40 5.90
CA LEU A 85 -23.72 2.70 5.49
C LEU A 85 -23.43 2.89 4.00
N ARG A 86 -24.49 2.93 3.17
CA ARG A 86 -24.35 3.24 1.75
C ARG A 86 -23.84 4.67 1.53
N GLU A 87 -24.43 5.64 2.25
CA GLU A 87 -23.97 7.04 2.20
C GLU A 87 -22.51 7.19 2.65
N ALA A 88 -22.08 6.45 3.68
CA ALA A 88 -20.70 6.45 4.14
C ALA A 88 -19.73 5.89 3.07
N LEU A 89 -20.08 4.80 2.39
CA LEU A 89 -19.27 4.23 1.31
C LEU A 89 -19.22 5.15 0.08
N ASP A 90 -20.33 5.79 -0.27
CA ASP A 90 -20.39 6.75 -1.37
C ASP A 90 -19.54 7.98 -1.08
N LEU A 91 -19.58 8.49 0.16
CA LEU A 91 -18.72 9.59 0.60
C LEU A 91 -17.25 9.21 0.52
N ALA A 92 -16.88 8.02 1.01
CA ALA A 92 -15.51 7.50 0.93
C ALA A 92 -15.05 7.44 -0.53
N ALA A 93 -15.85 6.81 -1.41
CA ALA A 93 -15.53 6.68 -2.83
C ALA A 93 -15.36 8.03 -3.53
N GLN A 94 -16.25 9.00 -3.25
CA GLN A 94 -16.16 10.35 -3.80
C GLN A 94 -14.86 11.05 -3.38
N ARG A 95 -14.50 10.99 -2.09
CA ARG A 95 -13.30 11.66 -1.57
C ARG A 95 -12.02 11.00 -2.06
N ILE A 96 -11.97 9.67 -2.11
CA ILE A 96 -10.84 8.91 -2.67
C ILE A 96 -10.66 9.30 -4.14
N ARG A 97 -11.74 9.36 -4.93
CA ARG A 97 -11.69 9.75 -6.34
C ARG A 97 -11.13 11.16 -6.52
N ALA A 98 -11.70 12.14 -5.81
CA ALA A 98 -11.28 13.54 -5.91
C ALA A 98 -9.80 13.73 -5.55
N TYR A 99 -9.31 13.03 -4.51
CA TYR A 99 -7.91 13.08 -4.12
C TYR A 99 -6.98 12.51 -5.20
N HIS A 100 -7.35 11.38 -5.80
CA HIS A 100 -6.52 10.73 -6.82
C HIS A 100 -6.61 11.42 -8.18
N GLU A 101 -7.73 12.06 -8.54
CA GLU A 101 -7.82 12.89 -9.73
C GLU A 101 -6.83 14.06 -9.70
N ALA A 102 -6.59 14.64 -8.53
CA ALA A 102 -5.59 15.71 -8.34
C ALA A 102 -4.14 15.23 -8.48
N GLN A 103 -3.89 13.91 -8.48
CA GLN A 103 -2.56 13.32 -8.64
C GLN A 103 -2.21 12.99 -10.10
N LEU A 104 -3.17 13.08 -11.04
CA LEU A 104 -2.91 12.71 -12.43
C LEU A 104 -1.77 13.55 -13.01
N PRO A 105 -0.73 12.89 -13.58
CA PRO A 105 0.41 13.59 -14.13
C PRO A 105 0.10 14.19 -15.52
N GLU A 106 0.70 15.32 -15.80
CA GLU A 106 0.60 15.97 -17.12
C GLU A 106 1.60 15.37 -18.11
N ASN A 107 1.16 15.25 -19.37
CA ASN A 107 2.06 14.98 -20.49
C ASN A 107 2.95 16.19 -20.75
N ARG A 108 4.20 15.93 -21.17
CA ARG A 108 5.14 17.00 -21.54
C ARG A 108 5.56 16.84 -22.99
N ASP A 109 5.62 17.97 -23.71
CA ASP A 109 6.08 18.06 -25.10
C ASP A 109 6.68 19.47 -25.30
N TYR A 110 7.99 19.53 -25.51
CA TYR A 110 8.71 20.79 -25.66
C TYR A 110 9.92 20.64 -26.58
N VAL A 111 10.44 21.75 -27.07
CA VAL A 111 11.69 21.79 -27.84
C VAL A 111 12.75 22.48 -26.98
N ASP A 112 13.92 21.84 -26.85
CA ASP A 112 15.05 22.38 -26.10
C ASP A 112 15.84 23.44 -26.87
N ALA A 113 16.89 24.01 -26.24
CA ALA A 113 17.74 25.02 -26.83
C ALA A 113 18.54 24.52 -28.07
N SER A 114 18.68 23.22 -28.26
CA SER A 114 19.34 22.59 -29.42
C SER A 114 18.37 22.23 -30.55
N GLY A 115 17.09 22.57 -30.39
CA GLY A 115 16.04 22.24 -31.37
C GLY A 115 15.51 20.81 -31.25
N VAL A 116 15.89 20.07 -30.21
CA VAL A 116 15.43 18.70 -30.00
C VAL A 116 14.04 18.72 -29.40
N ARG A 117 13.06 18.05 -30.01
CA ARG A 117 11.75 17.84 -29.44
C ARG A 117 11.83 16.71 -28.42
N LEU A 118 11.46 17.00 -27.17
CA LEU A 118 11.50 16.10 -26.04
C LEU A 118 10.13 16.03 -25.36
N GLY A 119 9.78 14.85 -24.86
CA GLY A 119 8.55 14.76 -24.12
C GLY A 119 8.35 13.44 -23.40
N ALA A 120 7.23 13.36 -22.72
CA ALA A 120 6.78 12.16 -22.03
C ALA A 120 5.25 12.08 -22.07
N ILE A 121 4.75 10.89 -22.32
CA ILE A 121 3.31 10.60 -22.33
C ILE A 121 3.04 9.56 -21.23
N TRP A 122 2.06 9.85 -20.42
CA TRP A 122 1.55 8.93 -19.41
C TRP A 122 0.38 8.14 -19.97
N ARG A 123 0.36 6.84 -19.71
CA ARG A 123 -0.72 5.93 -20.09
C ARG A 123 -0.96 4.94 -18.97
N ALA A 124 -2.22 4.61 -18.73
CA ALA A 124 -2.57 3.51 -17.84
C ALA A 124 -1.96 2.19 -18.33
N VAL A 125 -1.85 1.23 -17.42
CA VAL A 125 -1.72 -0.17 -17.76
C VAL A 125 -3.08 -0.68 -18.29
N ASP A 126 -3.09 -1.78 -19.03
CA ASP A 126 -4.33 -2.26 -19.67
C ASP A 126 -5.23 -2.97 -18.65
N ALA A 127 -4.63 -3.70 -17.69
CA ALA A 127 -5.35 -4.44 -16.67
C ALA A 127 -4.66 -4.37 -15.29
N ALA A 128 -5.46 -4.26 -14.23
CA ALA A 128 -4.99 -4.34 -12.85
C ALA A 128 -5.73 -5.43 -12.07
N GLY A 129 -4.97 -6.22 -11.32
CA GLY A 129 -5.46 -7.23 -10.39
C GLY A 129 -5.47 -6.68 -8.96
N LEU A 130 -6.60 -6.75 -8.30
CA LEU A 130 -6.80 -6.25 -6.95
C LEU A 130 -7.00 -7.44 -6.01
N TYR A 131 -6.04 -7.65 -5.11
CA TYR A 131 -6.20 -8.66 -4.07
C TYR A 131 -6.95 -8.04 -2.89
N VAL A 132 -8.13 -8.58 -2.58
CA VAL A 132 -8.93 -8.18 -1.43
C VAL A 132 -8.92 -9.30 -0.41
N PRO A 133 -8.39 -9.09 0.79
CA PRO A 133 -8.39 -10.12 1.81
C PRO A 133 -9.80 -10.56 2.18
N GLY A 134 -9.98 -11.85 2.37
CA GLY A 134 -11.13 -12.42 3.04
C GLY A 134 -10.75 -12.86 4.45
N GLY A 135 -11.71 -13.06 5.33
CA GLY A 135 -11.45 -13.56 6.68
C GLY A 135 -12.25 -12.86 7.77
N ARG A 136 -11.61 -12.54 8.90
CA ARG A 136 -12.29 -12.02 10.09
C ARG A 136 -12.93 -10.66 9.92
N ALA A 137 -12.36 -9.81 9.09
CA ALA A 137 -12.88 -8.47 8.80
C ALA A 137 -13.22 -8.34 7.32
N ALA A 138 -14.28 -7.58 7.02
CA ALA A 138 -14.54 -7.07 5.68
C ALA A 138 -13.65 -5.86 5.43
N TYR A 139 -13.06 -5.77 4.24
CA TYR A 139 -12.23 -4.64 3.87
C TYR A 139 -12.80 -3.92 2.63
N PRO A 140 -14.03 -3.34 2.71
CA PRO A 140 -14.57 -2.55 1.61
C PRO A 140 -13.70 -1.34 1.29
N SER A 141 -13.09 -0.71 2.31
CA SER A 141 -12.15 0.38 2.16
C SER A 141 -10.94 -0.02 1.32
N SER A 142 -10.33 -1.19 1.57
CA SER A 142 -9.19 -1.67 0.77
C SER A 142 -9.57 -1.89 -0.69
N LEU A 143 -10.81 -2.33 -0.98
CA LEU A 143 -11.27 -2.43 -2.36
C LEU A 143 -11.38 -1.05 -3.00
N LEU A 144 -12.02 -0.08 -2.34
CA LEU A 144 -12.15 1.30 -2.84
C LEU A 144 -10.77 1.94 -3.05
N MET A 145 -9.85 1.79 -2.08
CA MET A 145 -8.50 2.36 -2.10
C MET A 145 -7.62 1.78 -3.20
N ASN A 146 -7.90 0.57 -3.69
CA ASN A 146 -7.19 -0.04 -4.81
C ASN A 146 -7.88 0.25 -6.16
N ALA A 147 -9.20 0.09 -6.22
CA ALA A 147 -9.94 0.15 -7.48
C ALA A 147 -10.13 1.58 -7.99
N ILE A 148 -10.41 2.54 -7.10
CA ILE A 148 -10.69 3.92 -7.52
C ILE A 148 -9.45 4.60 -8.14
N PRO A 149 -8.23 4.56 -7.55
CA PRO A 149 -7.06 5.11 -8.21
C PRO A 149 -6.72 4.42 -9.54
N ALA A 150 -6.96 3.11 -9.67
CA ALA A 150 -6.80 2.42 -10.94
C ALA A 150 -7.79 2.94 -12.02
N ARG A 151 -9.06 3.14 -11.65
CA ARG A 151 -10.05 3.75 -12.57
C ARG A 151 -9.71 5.20 -12.92
N VAL A 152 -9.27 6.01 -11.95
CA VAL A 152 -8.83 7.39 -12.18
C VAL A 152 -7.62 7.43 -13.12
N ALA A 153 -6.67 6.50 -12.98
CA ALA A 153 -5.54 6.36 -13.89
C ALA A 153 -5.95 5.97 -15.32
N GLY A 154 -7.16 5.44 -15.51
CA GLY A 154 -7.68 5.02 -16.81
C GLY A 154 -7.48 3.53 -17.13
N VAL A 155 -7.29 2.68 -16.11
CA VAL A 155 -7.21 1.23 -16.32
C VAL A 155 -8.55 0.70 -16.84
N GLU A 156 -8.52 0.01 -17.99
CA GLU A 156 -9.73 -0.46 -18.65
C GLU A 156 -10.33 -1.70 -17.97
N ARG A 157 -9.48 -2.63 -17.50
CA ARG A 157 -9.90 -3.90 -16.90
C ARG A 157 -9.43 -4.03 -15.44
N LEU A 158 -10.37 -4.05 -14.50
CA LEU A 158 -10.14 -4.27 -13.07
C LEU A 158 -10.63 -5.64 -12.64
N VAL A 159 -9.72 -6.47 -12.14
CA VAL A 159 -9.96 -7.84 -11.73
C VAL A 159 -9.75 -7.97 -10.24
N VAL A 160 -10.78 -8.28 -9.49
CA VAL A 160 -10.69 -8.59 -8.05
C VAL A 160 -10.54 -10.09 -7.85
N THR A 161 -9.63 -10.47 -6.96
CA THR A 161 -9.57 -11.81 -6.38
C THR A 161 -9.78 -11.71 -4.87
N THR A 162 -10.67 -12.53 -4.33
CA THR A 162 -10.98 -12.56 -2.90
C THR A 162 -11.29 -13.99 -2.46
N PRO A 163 -10.72 -14.49 -1.35
CA PRO A 163 -11.12 -15.76 -0.80
C PRO A 163 -12.56 -15.68 -0.30
N THR A 164 -13.32 -16.74 -0.57
CA THR A 164 -14.72 -16.90 -0.09
C THR A 164 -14.82 -18.19 0.71
N PRO A 165 -14.36 -18.23 1.96
CA PRO A 165 -14.43 -19.43 2.78
C PRO A 165 -15.86 -19.97 2.83
N ARG A 166 -16.03 -21.24 2.51
CA ARG A 166 -17.35 -21.92 2.39
C ARG A 166 -18.31 -21.29 1.38
N GLY A 167 -17.79 -20.50 0.44
CA GLY A 167 -18.60 -19.80 -0.57
C GLY A 167 -19.22 -18.48 -0.11
N GLU A 168 -18.91 -18.03 1.11
CA GLU A 168 -19.46 -16.79 1.66
C GLU A 168 -18.64 -15.57 1.20
N ALA A 169 -19.30 -14.65 0.49
CA ALA A 169 -18.74 -13.35 0.14
C ALA A 169 -19.32 -12.26 1.06
N ASN A 170 -18.48 -11.32 1.50
CA ASN A 170 -18.95 -10.24 2.35
C ASN A 170 -19.73 -9.18 1.54
N PRO A 171 -21.00 -8.87 1.90
CA PRO A 171 -21.83 -7.91 1.16
C PRO A 171 -21.21 -6.51 1.04
N LEU A 172 -20.44 -6.06 2.04
CA LEU A 172 -19.77 -4.74 1.99
C LEU A 172 -18.68 -4.70 0.92
N VAL A 173 -17.93 -5.80 0.75
CA VAL A 173 -16.92 -5.92 -0.32
C VAL A 173 -17.59 -5.91 -1.69
N LEU A 174 -18.73 -6.60 -1.83
CA LEU A 174 -19.50 -6.61 -3.08
C LEU A 174 -20.05 -5.22 -3.43
N ALA A 175 -20.60 -4.53 -2.43
CA ALA A 175 -21.09 -3.16 -2.59
C ALA A 175 -19.95 -2.20 -2.99
N ALA A 176 -18.78 -2.30 -2.37
CA ALA A 176 -17.60 -1.52 -2.74
C ALA A 176 -17.14 -1.82 -4.17
N ALA A 177 -17.20 -3.08 -4.61
CA ALA A 177 -16.88 -3.47 -5.99
C ALA A 177 -17.85 -2.84 -7.00
N HIS A 178 -19.14 -2.77 -6.66
CA HIS A 178 -20.14 -2.06 -7.47
C HIS A 178 -19.83 -0.57 -7.59
N ILE A 179 -19.59 0.10 -6.46
CA ILE A 179 -19.26 1.55 -6.39
C ILE A 179 -17.99 1.86 -7.20
N ALA A 180 -16.96 1.02 -7.08
CA ALA A 180 -15.68 1.21 -7.76
C ALA A 180 -15.72 0.82 -9.25
N GLY A 181 -16.78 0.17 -9.72
CA GLY A 181 -16.92 -0.26 -11.11
C GLY A 181 -15.92 -1.35 -11.51
N VAL A 182 -15.77 -2.38 -10.69
CA VAL A 182 -14.94 -3.56 -10.97
C VAL A 182 -15.54 -4.37 -12.12
N ASP A 183 -14.72 -4.97 -12.99
CA ASP A 183 -15.19 -5.75 -14.15
C ASP A 183 -15.33 -7.24 -13.84
N GLU A 184 -14.46 -7.79 -13.00
CA GLU A 184 -14.42 -9.22 -12.68
C GLU A 184 -14.14 -9.44 -11.21
N ILE A 185 -14.84 -10.38 -10.58
CA ILE A 185 -14.57 -10.81 -9.19
C ILE A 185 -14.47 -12.33 -9.14
N TRP A 186 -13.29 -12.83 -8.77
CA TRP A 186 -12.99 -14.26 -8.71
C TRP A 186 -12.89 -14.75 -7.27
N ARG A 187 -13.53 -15.89 -6.98
CA ARG A 187 -13.56 -16.56 -5.66
C ARG A 187 -12.28 -17.35 -5.40
N VAL A 188 -11.14 -16.70 -5.54
CA VAL A 188 -9.82 -17.31 -5.36
C VAL A 188 -9.00 -16.42 -4.46
N GLY A 189 -8.42 -16.96 -3.38
CA GLY A 189 -7.58 -16.25 -2.42
C GLY A 189 -6.12 -16.73 -2.41
N GLY A 190 -5.32 -16.17 -1.50
CA GLY A 190 -3.96 -16.62 -1.22
C GLY A 190 -2.94 -16.44 -2.35
N ALA A 191 -1.80 -17.10 -2.21
CA ALA A 191 -0.71 -17.05 -3.19
C ALA A 191 -1.12 -17.56 -4.58
N GLN A 192 -2.05 -18.51 -4.65
CA GLN A 192 -2.58 -19.04 -5.91
C GLN A 192 -3.40 -18.01 -6.69
N ALA A 193 -4.08 -17.09 -6.01
CA ALA A 193 -4.77 -15.97 -6.67
C ALA A 193 -3.78 -15.00 -7.32
N VAL A 194 -2.72 -14.64 -6.59
CA VAL A 194 -1.63 -13.79 -7.11
C VAL A 194 -0.96 -14.45 -8.32
N ALA A 195 -0.74 -15.77 -8.27
CA ALA A 195 -0.19 -16.53 -9.40
C ALA A 195 -1.12 -16.53 -10.62
N ALA A 196 -2.43 -16.70 -10.40
CA ALA A 196 -3.43 -16.66 -11.46
C ALA A 196 -3.50 -15.30 -12.15
N LEU A 197 -3.47 -14.22 -11.36
CA LEU A 197 -3.41 -12.84 -11.90
C LEU A 197 -2.14 -12.57 -12.70
N ALA A 198 -0.98 -13.14 -12.28
CA ALA A 198 0.30 -12.89 -12.93
C ALA A 198 0.51 -13.73 -14.20
N TYR A 199 0.21 -15.03 -14.15
CA TYR A 199 0.46 -15.95 -15.26
C TYR A 199 -0.72 -16.12 -16.21
N GLY A 200 -1.92 -15.84 -15.72
CA GLY A 200 -3.16 -16.25 -16.36
C GLY A 200 -3.46 -17.74 -16.18
N THR A 201 -4.72 -18.11 -16.43
CA THR A 201 -5.22 -19.49 -16.54
C THR A 201 -6.20 -19.55 -17.70
N ASP A 202 -6.86 -20.67 -17.92
CA ASP A 202 -7.88 -20.76 -18.97
C ASP A 202 -9.07 -19.81 -18.68
N ARG A 203 -9.37 -19.55 -17.41
CA ARG A 203 -10.48 -18.69 -16.95
C ARG A 203 -10.07 -17.27 -16.61
N ILE A 204 -8.95 -17.08 -15.95
CA ILE A 204 -8.47 -15.77 -15.45
C ILE A 204 -7.39 -15.26 -16.39
N LYS A 205 -7.70 -14.19 -17.14
CA LYS A 205 -6.68 -13.53 -17.97
C LYS A 205 -5.65 -12.82 -17.10
N PRO A 206 -4.36 -12.82 -17.47
CA PRO A 206 -3.32 -12.12 -16.72
C PRO A 206 -3.58 -10.60 -16.68
N VAL A 207 -2.90 -9.95 -15.73
CA VAL A 207 -2.93 -8.50 -15.53
C VAL A 207 -1.52 -7.93 -15.58
N ASP A 208 -1.40 -6.61 -15.73
CA ASP A 208 -0.11 -5.91 -15.81
C ASP A 208 0.44 -5.53 -14.43
N VAL A 209 -0.44 -5.26 -13.48
CA VAL A 209 -0.07 -4.88 -12.10
C VAL A 209 -1.02 -5.55 -11.09
N ILE A 210 -0.47 -5.98 -9.95
CA ILE A 210 -1.24 -6.56 -8.84
C ILE A 210 -1.06 -5.66 -7.62
N THR A 211 -2.17 -5.20 -7.05
CA THR A 211 -2.19 -4.36 -5.85
C THR A 211 -3.07 -4.97 -4.76
N GLY A 212 -2.94 -4.45 -3.56
CA GLY A 212 -3.76 -4.83 -2.41
C GLY A 212 -2.98 -5.55 -1.31
N PRO A 213 -3.44 -5.35 -0.06
CA PRO A 213 -2.84 -5.96 1.13
C PRO A 213 -3.14 -7.46 1.18
N GLY A 214 -2.30 -8.21 1.87
CA GLY A 214 -2.49 -9.62 2.10
C GLY A 214 -1.60 -10.15 3.20
N ASN A 215 -1.84 -11.40 3.61
CA ASN A 215 -1.01 -12.08 4.59
C ASN A 215 0.41 -12.39 4.02
N ALA A 216 1.27 -12.99 4.85
CA ALA A 216 2.65 -13.34 4.47
C ALA A 216 2.75 -14.17 3.17
N TRP A 217 1.78 -15.03 2.87
CA TRP A 217 1.74 -15.83 1.63
C TRP A 217 1.49 -14.98 0.40
N VAL A 218 0.58 -14.01 0.49
CA VAL A 218 0.27 -13.07 -0.60
C VAL A 218 1.44 -12.11 -0.82
N ALA A 219 1.99 -11.55 0.25
CA ALA A 219 3.15 -10.68 0.20
C ALA A 219 4.36 -11.38 -0.43
N GLU A 220 4.63 -12.63 -0.04
CA GLU A 220 5.71 -13.44 -0.60
C GLU A 220 5.45 -13.82 -2.06
N ALA A 221 4.20 -14.10 -2.44
CA ALA A 221 3.84 -14.37 -3.83
C ALA A 221 4.07 -13.13 -4.71
N LYS A 222 3.66 -11.95 -4.26
CA LYS A 222 3.93 -10.68 -4.96
C LYS A 222 5.45 -10.46 -5.11
N ARG A 223 6.22 -10.69 -4.05
CA ARG A 223 7.69 -10.56 -4.07
C ARG A 223 8.34 -11.47 -5.12
N GLN A 224 7.92 -12.74 -5.21
CA GLN A 224 8.49 -13.71 -6.16
C GLN A 224 8.05 -13.44 -7.61
N LEU A 225 6.89 -12.80 -7.81
CA LEU A 225 6.33 -12.53 -9.13
C LEU A 225 6.71 -11.13 -9.66
N PHE A 226 7.34 -10.29 -8.84
CA PHE A 226 7.86 -9.00 -9.30
C PHE A 226 8.84 -9.20 -10.48
N GLY A 227 8.57 -8.53 -11.59
CA GLY A 227 9.29 -8.71 -12.87
C GLY A 227 8.55 -9.60 -13.87
N VAL A 228 7.62 -10.47 -13.42
CA VAL A 228 6.62 -11.12 -14.28
C VAL A 228 5.40 -10.21 -14.42
N VAL A 229 5.01 -9.58 -13.33
CA VAL A 229 3.91 -8.63 -13.20
C VAL A 229 4.38 -7.45 -12.33
N GLY A 230 3.84 -6.26 -12.52
CA GLY A 230 4.04 -5.14 -11.61
C GLY A 230 3.35 -5.41 -10.27
N ILE A 231 3.88 -4.86 -9.19
CA ILE A 231 3.24 -4.90 -7.87
C ILE A 231 3.28 -3.51 -7.23
N ASP A 232 2.34 -3.22 -6.34
CA ASP A 232 2.37 -2.04 -5.48
C ASP A 232 3.57 -2.09 -4.53
N MET A 233 3.53 -3.02 -3.58
CA MET A 233 4.58 -3.20 -2.59
C MET A 233 4.54 -4.60 -1.97
N VAL A 234 5.57 -4.92 -1.20
CA VAL A 234 5.60 -6.10 -0.32
C VAL A 234 5.21 -5.62 1.08
N ALA A 235 3.98 -5.88 1.50
CA ALA A 235 3.48 -5.47 2.81
C ALA A 235 4.20 -6.22 3.96
N GLY A 236 4.46 -5.50 5.04
CA GLY A 236 4.83 -6.03 6.36
C GLY A 236 3.71 -5.77 7.36
N PRO A 237 3.98 -5.97 8.67
CA PRO A 237 3.04 -5.59 9.72
C PRO A 237 2.78 -4.09 9.72
N SER A 238 1.56 -3.68 10.03
CA SER A 238 1.15 -2.28 10.07
C SER A 238 1.76 -1.53 11.26
N GLU A 239 1.98 -0.22 11.09
CA GLU A 239 2.73 0.62 12.02
C GLU A 239 2.07 1.99 12.19
N ILE A 240 1.92 2.44 13.45
CA ILE A 240 1.58 3.83 13.76
C ILE A 240 2.65 4.46 14.66
N LEU A 241 3.03 5.69 14.33
CA LEU A 241 3.82 6.57 15.14
C LEU A 241 2.99 7.82 15.48
N VAL A 242 2.64 7.99 16.74
CA VAL A 242 1.98 9.20 17.23
C VAL A 242 2.99 10.11 17.89
N ILE A 243 3.09 11.36 17.44
CA ILE A 243 3.91 12.42 18.05
C ILE A 243 2.93 13.39 18.71
N ALA A 244 2.89 13.38 20.05
CA ALA A 244 1.89 14.10 20.84
C ALA A 244 2.48 14.82 22.05
N ASP A 245 2.06 16.07 22.28
CA ASP A 245 2.36 16.81 23.51
C ASP A 245 1.28 16.59 24.59
N ALA A 246 1.53 17.01 25.82
CA ALA A 246 0.64 16.87 26.97
C ALA A 246 -0.65 17.69 26.91
N LYS A 247 -0.92 18.45 25.87
CA LYS A 247 -2.17 19.18 25.68
C LYS A 247 -3.28 18.30 25.07
N ASN A 248 -2.93 17.09 24.63
CA ASN A 248 -3.91 16.11 24.15
C ASN A 248 -4.67 15.47 25.30
N ASP A 249 -5.88 14.99 25.01
CA ASP A 249 -6.57 14.05 25.86
C ASP A 249 -5.87 12.68 25.77
N PRO A 250 -5.40 12.09 26.88
CA PRO A 250 -4.77 10.78 26.88
C PRO A 250 -5.69 9.65 26.33
N ASP A 251 -7.02 9.81 26.45
CA ASP A 251 -7.97 8.84 25.90
C ASP A 251 -7.96 8.85 24.34
N TRP A 252 -7.75 10.01 23.71
CA TRP A 252 -7.65 10.11 22.25
C TRP A 252 -6.40 9.41 21.75
N ILE A 253 -5.24 9.75 22.32
CA ILE A 253 -3.96 9.15 21.90
C ILE A 253 -3.93 7.64 22.17
N ALA A 254 -4.53 7.17 23.27
CA ALA A 254 -4.68 5.75 23.51
C ALA A 254 -5.54 5.06 22.45
N ALA A 255 -6.65 5.69 22.01
CA ALA A 255 -7.50 5.17 20.94
C ALA A 255 -6.75 5.11 19.60
N ASP A 256 -5.95 6.14 19.27
CA ASP A 256 -5.16 6.18 18.03
C ASP A 256 -4.06 5.10 18.01
N LEU A 257 -3.41 4.83 19.13
CA LEU A 257 -2.46 3.72 19.25
C LEU A 257 -3.13 2.35 19.12
N LEU A 258 -4.38 2.24 19.63
CA LEU A 258 -5.14 1.00 19.62
C LEU A 258 -5.82 0.74 18.26
N SER A 259 -6.14 1.76 17.48
CA SER A 259 -6.66 1.58 16.11
C SER A 259 -5.71 0.72 15.26
N GLN A 260 -4.40 0.87 15.48
CA GLN A 260 -3.40 0.06 14.81
C GLN A 260 -3.18 -1.29 15.52
N ALA A 261 -3.13 -1.29 16.85
CA ALA A 261 -2.85 -2.52 17.61
C ALA A 261 -3.93 -3.60 17.45
N GLU A 262 -5.18 -3.21 17.14
CA GLU A 262 -6.28 -4.15 16.97
C GLU A 262 -6.26 -4.92 15.64
N HIS A 263 -5.48 -4.47 14.64
CA HIS A 263 -5.41 -5.09 13.31
C HIS A 263 -4.79 -6.48 13.35
N ASP A 264 -3.60 -6.61 13.98
CA ASP A 264 -2.85 -7.87 14.01
C ASP A 264 -1.93 -7.92 15.25
N PRO A 265 -1.69 -9.10 15.86
CA PRO A 265 -0.73 -9.24 16.96
C PRO A 265 0.69 -8.76 16.66
N THR A 266 1.07 -8.65 15.39
CA THR A 266 2.38 -8.16 14.94
C THR A 266 2.40 -6.66 14.60
N SER A 267 1.27 -5.96 14.70
CA SER A 267 1.20 -4.49 14.51
C SER A 267 2.06 -3.76 15.54
N GLN A 268 2.53 -2.55 15.19
CA GLN A 268 3.35 -1.74 16.08
C GLN A 268 2.73 -0.38 16.31
N SER A 269 2.64 0.02 17.58
CA SER A 269 2.16 1.34 18.00
C SER A 269 3.24 2.03 18.82
N ILE A 270 3.68 3.22 18.38
CA ILE A 270 4.74 4.00 19.02
C ILE A 270 4.22 5.38 19.37
N LEU A 271 4.41 5.81 20.60
CA LEU A 271 4.21 7.19 21.04
C LEU A 271 5.55 7.89 21.21
N ILE A 272 5.70 9.09 20.66
CA ILE A 272 6.76 10.03 21.03
C ILE A 272 6.11 11.24 21.72
N THR A 273 6.56 11.56 22.92
CA THR A 273 6.09 12.72 23.70
C THR A 273 7.24 13.39 24.46
N ASP A 274 7.05 14.67 24.83
CA ASP A 274 7.99 15.41 25.68
C ASP A 274 7.58 15.47 27.16
N ASP A 275 6.51 14.75 27.53
CA ASP A 275 6.00 14.71 28.90
C ASP A 275 5.84 13.28 29.41
N ALA A 276 6.66 12.91 30.40
CA ALA A 276 6.62 11.57 31.01
C ALA A 276 5.33 11.31 31.81
N GLY A 277 4.71 12.36 32.36
CA GLY A 277 3.43 12.22 33.07
C GLY A 277 2.27 11.95 32.09
N PHE A 278 2.29 12.60 30.95
CA PHE A 278 1.35 12.32 29.86
C PHE A 278 1.54 10.90 29.29
N ALA A 279 2.79 10.47 29.09
CA ALA A 279 3.10 9.10 28.69
C ALA A 279 2.45 8.06 29.61
N ALA A 280 2.60 8.22 30.93
CA ALA A 280 2.01 7.31 31.91
C ALA A 280 0.47 7.33 31.85
N GLN A 281 -0.16 8.51 31.65
CA GLN A 281 -1.61 8.59 31.50
C GLN A 281 -2.07 7.86 30.24
N VAL A 282 -1.38 7.98 29.12
CA VAL A 282 -1.72 7.26 27.88
C VAL A 282 -1.62 5.74 28.10
N GLU A 283 -0.57 5.23 28.75
CA GLU A 283 -0.46 3.80 29.05
C GLU A 283 -1.65 3.30 29.90
N ASP A 284 -2.03 4.05 30.93
CA ASP A 284 -3.19 3.71 31.77
C ASP A 284 -4.47 3.66 30.93
N ARG A 285 -4.67 4.62 30.00
CA ARG A 285 -5.83 4.65 29.12
C ARG A 285 -5.83 3.51 28.11
N VAL A 286 -4.70 3.16 27.54
CA VAL A 286 -4.56 1.97 26.67
C VAL A 286 -5.03 0.71 27.42
N ASP A 287 -4.59 0.51 28.64
CA ASP A 287 -5.01 -0.66 29.44
C ASP A 287 -6.53 -0.69 29.71
N VAL A 288 -7.12 0.47 30.02
CA VAL A 288 -8.56 0.61 30.24
C VAL A 288 -9.35 0.34 28.95
N GLN A 289 -8.92 0.91 27.82
CA GLN A 289 -9.64 0.78 26.55
C GLN A 289 -9.52 -0.62 25.97
N ILE A 290 -8.37 -1.29 26.05
CA ILE A 290 -8.21 -2.69 25.61
C ILE A 290 -9.24 -3.60 26.29
N ALA A 291 -9.52 -3.39 27.58
CA ALA A 291 -10.49 -4.22 28.31
C ALA A 291 -11.93 -4.05 27.79
N GLN A 292 -12.23 -2.98 27.05
CA GLN A 292 -13.54 -2.66 26.49
C GLN A 292 -13.69 -3.06 25.01
N LEU A 293 -12.58 -3.27 24.28
CA LEU A 293 -12.60 -3.60 22.88
C LEU A 293 -13.00 -5.06 22.62
N ALA A 294 -13.86 -5.29 21.64
CA ALA A 294 -14.15 -6.65 21.13
C ALA A 294 -12.89 -7.33 20.58
N THR A 295 -11.97 -6.54 20.02
CA THR A 295 -10.66 -6.93 19.48
C THR A 295 -9.55 -6.93 20.55
N GLY A 296 -9.88 -6.69 21.82
CA GLY A 296 -8.94 -6.47 22.91
C GLY A 296 -7.88 -7.56 23.09
N LYS A 297 -8.17 -8.81 22.72
CA LYS A 297 -7.17 -9.89 22.75
C LYS A 297 -6.04 -9.66 21.72
N THR A 298 -6.39 -9.23 20.54
CA THR A 298 -5.42 -8.90 19.46
C THR A 298 -4.64 -7.65 19.83
N ALA A 299 -5.34 -6.58 20.23
CA ALA A 299 -4.73 -5.32 20.65
C ALA A 299 -3.75 -5.52 21.83
N ARG A 300 -4.11 -6.35 22.83
CA ARG A 300 -3.23 -6.69 23.95
C ARG A 300 -1.97 -7.40 23.47
N ALA A 301 -2.10 -8.40 22.61
CA ALA A 301 -0.95 -9.14 22.09
C ALA A 301 0.01 -8.24 21.31
N SER A 302 -0.53 -7.34 20.48
CA SER A 302 0.24 -6.34 19.72
C SER A 302 0.93 -5.35 20.66
N TRP A 303 0.17 -4.72 21.57
CA TRP A 303 0.68 -3.72 22.50
C TRP A 303 1.78 -4.26 23.39
N ASP A 304 1.58 -5.44 24.02
CA ASP A 304 2.57 -6.06 24.92
C ASP A 304 3.87 -6.45 24.20
N ALA A 305 3.79 -6.84 22.91
CA ALA A 305 4.94 -7.29 22.15
C ALA A 305 5.66 -6.15 21.40
N HIS A 306 4.92 -5.13 20.93
CA HIS A 306 5.41 -4.15 19.98
C HIS A 306 5.08 -2.70 20.33
N GLY A 307 4.30 -2.43 21.37
CA GLY A 307 4.05 -1.09 21.87
C GLY A 307 5.32 -0.48 22.47
N VAL A 308 5.56 0.81 22.20
CA VAL A 308 6.73 1.56 22.71
C VAL A 308 6.35 3.00 22.99
N VAL A 309 6.81 3.53 24.12
CA VAL A 309 6.78 4.97 24.40
C VAL A 309 8.21 5.53 24.39
N ILE A 310 8.41 6.65 23.73
CA ILE A 310 9.67 7.39 23.66
C ILE A 310 9.44 8.77 24.25
N VAL A 311 10.16 9.08 25.31
CA VAL A 311 10.13 10.41 25.97
C VAL A 311 11.34 11.19 25.54
N VAL A 312 11.11 12.33 24.89
CA VAL A 312 12.13 13.27 24.42
C VAL A 312 12.12 14.53 25.30
N GLU A 313 13.11 15.39 25.16
CA GLU A 313 13.16 16.68 25.89
C GLU A 313 12.50 17.81 25.09
N ASP A 314 12.48 17.70 23.75
CA ASP A 314 11.90 18.67 22.81
C ASP A 314 11.38 17.93 21.59
N LEU A 315 10.05 17.94 21.40
CA LEU A 315 9.40 17.28 20.27
C LEU A 315 9.86 17.84 18.92
N ALA A 316 9.95 19.16 18.79
CA ALA A 316 10.31 19.80 17.53
C ALA A 316 11.76 19.49 17.12
N ALA A 317 12.67 19.43 18.09
CA ALA A 317 14.08 19.19 17.83
C ALA A 317 14.43 17.71 17.64
N GLN A 318 13.76 16.80 18.34
CA GLN A 318 14.19 15.39 18.42
C GLN A 318 13.27 14.42 17.68
N ALA A 319 11.96 14.67 17.66
CA ALA A 319 11.01 13.73 17.06
C ALA A 319 11.24 13.50 15.55
N PRO A 320 11.58 14.50 14.71
CA PRO A 320 11.78 14.26 13.28
C PRO A 320 12.88 13.25 12.98
N ALA A 321 14.02 13.33 13.67
CA ALA A 321 15.13 12.39 13.45
C ALA A 321 14.78 10.96 13.88
N LEU A 322 13.97 10.80 14.93
CA LEU A 322 13.47 9.50 15.37
C LEU A 322 12.43 8.94 14.39
N ALA A 323 11.50 9.80 13.95
CA ALA A 323 10.49 9.45 12.95
C ALA A 323 11.13 8.98 11.63
N ASP A 324 12.14 9.69 11.14
CA ASP A 324 12.88 9.33 9.92
C ASP A 324 13.60 7.97 10.04
N ARG A 325 14.08 7.64 11.22
CA ARG A 325 14.72 6.34 11.46
C ARG A 325 13.70 5.21 11.58
N LEU A 326 12.54 5.47 12.15
CA LEU A 326 11.41 4.54 12.20
C LEU A 326 10.80 4.38 10.81
N ALA A 327 10.64 5.47 10.08
CA ALA A 327 10.01 5.53 8.75
C ALA A 327 8.69 4.74 8.72
N ALA A 328 7.82 5.07 9.69
CA ALA A 328 6.57 4.36 9.94
C ALA A 328 5.57 4.53 8.80
N GLU A 329 4.65 3.60 8.71
CA GLU A 329 3.52 3.60 7.77
C GLU A 329 2.63 4.83 7.99
N HIS A 330 2.13 5.00 9.22
CA HIS A 330 1.31 6.13 9.63
C HIS A 330 2.08 7.00 10.63
N VAL A 331 2.06 8.32 10.42
CA VAL A 331 2.66 9.29 11.35
C VAL A 331 1.62 10.32 11.72
N GLU A 332 1.19 10.33 12.96
CA GLU A 332 0.24 11.31 13.48
C GLU A 332 0.99 12.42 14.24
N LEU A 333 0.72 13.67 13.89
CA LEU A 333 1.30 14.86 14.49
C LEU A 333 0.24 15.56 15.35
N ALA A 334 -0.03 15.00 16.53
CA ALA A 334 -1.05 15.48 17.46
C ALA A 334 -0.55 16.69 18.30
N VAL A 335 -0.22 17.77 17.63
CA VAL A 335 0.28 19.03 18.18
C VAL A 335 -0.51 20.23 17.64
N ASP A 336 -0.36 21.40 18.27
CA ASP A 336 -1.09 22.62 17.86
C ASP A 336 -0.64 23.14 16.48
N ASP A 337 0.66 23.10 16.21
CA ASP A 337 1.27 23.50 14.92
C ASP A 337 2.07 22.33 14.35
N PRO A 338 1.45 21.49 13.49
CA PRO A 338 2.11 20.33 12.91
C PRO A 338 3.04 20.66 11.74
N GLU A 339 2.92 21.84 11.11
CA GLU A 339 3.65 22.19 9.88
C GLU A 339 5.17 22.10 10.00
N PRO A 340 5.83 22.59 11.08
CA PRO A 340 7.26 22.45 11.24
C PRO A 340 7.72 20.97 11.29
N LEU A 341 6.94 20.10 11.95
CA LEU A 341 7.23 18.67 12.00
C LEU A 341 7.02 18.00 10.65
N LEU A 342 5.93 18.33 9.93
CA LEU A 342 5.66 17.83 8.58
C LEU A 342 6.85 18.12 7.64
N HIS A 343 7.35 19.34 7.66
CA HIS A 343 8.48 19.73 6.80
C HIS A 343 9.83 19.14 7.23
N ALA A 344 9.99 18.80 8.50
CA ALA A 344 11.22 18.20 9.03
C ALA A 344 11.27 16.68 8.84
N ILE A 345 10.14 15.99 8.86
CA ILE A 345 10.04 14.54 8.66
C ILE A 345 10.10 14.22 7.17
N ARG A 346 10.99 13.32 6.79
CA ARG A 346 11.24 12.94 5.39
C ARG A 346 10.70 11.56 5.02
N HIS A 347 10.46 10.70 5.99
CA HIS A 347 10.15 9.29 5.79
C HIS A 347 8.91 8.90 6.59
N ALA A 348 7.76 8.99 5.92
CA ALA A 348 6.46 8.52 6.41
C ALA A 348 5.66 7.95 5.23
N GLY A 349 4.82 6.97 5.47
CA GLY A 349 3.88 6.49 4.46
C GLY A 349 2.73 7.49 4.26
N SER A 350 2.13 7.93 5.35
CA SER A 350 1.15 9.02 5.41
C SER A 350 1.34 9.84 6.68
N VAL A 351 0.96 11.14 6.66
CA VAL A 351 1.08 12.05 7.80
C VAL A 351 -0.29 12.67 8.10
N PHE A 352 -0.70 12.62 9.37
CA PHE A 352 -1.98 13.13 9.88
C PHE A 352 -1.71 14.39 10.70
N LEU A 353 -2.34 15.52 10.34
CA LEU A 353 -1.96 16.85 10.85
C LEU A 353 -2.95 17.36 11.89
N GLY A 354 -2.46 17.56 13.10
CA GLY A 354 -3.19 18.18 14.20
C GLY A 354 -4.05 17.20 14.99
N ARG A 355 -4.44 17.63 16.20
CA ARG A 355 -5.12 16.81 17.22
C ARG A 355 -6.48 16.25 16.79
N MET A 356 -7.12 16.83 15.77
CA MET A 356 -8.44 16.43 15.28
C MET A 356 -8.36 15.49 14.08
N THR A 357 -7.18 14.94 13.77
CA THR A 357 -6.95 14.14 12.57
C THR A 357 -6.39 12.76 12.94
N PRO A 358 -7.22 11.88 13.53
CA PRO A 358 -6.80 10.52 13.83
C PRO A 358 -6.59 9.71 12.54
N GLU A 359 -5.69 8.75 12.57
CA GLU A 359 -5.40 7.81 11.47
C GLU A 359 -6.68 7.20 10.88
N ALA A 360 -7.61 6.76 11.72
CA ALA A 360 -8.84 6.08 11.32
C ALA A 360 -9.69 6.89 10.32
N VAL A 361 -9.68 8.23 10.38
CA VAL A 361 -10.37 9.05 9.37
C VAL A 361 -9.68 8.93 8.00
N GLY A 362 -8.35 8.81 7.98
CA GLY A 362 -7.57 8.56 6.77
C GLY A 362 -7.88 7.21 6.16
N ASP A 363 -7.97 6.20 6.97
CA ASP A 363 -8.21 4.82 6.53
C ASP A 363 -9.55 4.62 5.83
N TYR A 364 -10.55 5.45 6.14
CA TYR A 364 -11.89 5.26 5.59
C TYR A 364 -12.34 6.34 4.62
N VAL A 365 -12.25 7.62 5.00
CA VAL A 365 -13.00 8.67 4.27
C VAL A 365 -12.19 9.92 3.91
N ALA A 366 -10.95 10.10 4.38
CA ALA A 366 -10.21 11.35 4.15
C ALA A 366 -9.82 11.57 2.68
N GLY A 367 -9.62 10.51 1.92
CA GLY A 367 -9.28 10.56 0.50
C GLY A 367 -7.88 10.04 0.17
N PRO A 368 -6.80 10.36 0.92
CA PRO A 368 -5.50 9.72 0.75
C PRO A 368 -5.58 8.20 0.86
N ASN A 369 -4.68 7.50 0.17
CA ASN A 369 -4.70 6.04 0.14
C ASN A 369 -4.11 5.46 1.43
N HIS A 370 -4.73 4.40 1.94
CA HIS A 370 -4.26 3.66 3.10
C HIS A 370 -3.40 2.43 2.76
N VAL A 371 -3.19 2.13 1.50
CA VAL A 371 -2.22 1.10 1.09
C VAL A 371 -0.84 1.73 1.11
N LEU A 372 -0.16 1.61 2.24
CA LEU A 372 1.04 2.38 2.58
C LEU A 372 2.27 1.46 2.75
N PRO A 373 3.48 2.00 2.57
CA PRO A 373 4.71 1.24 2.76
C PRO A 373 4.98 0.97 4.23
N THR A 374 5.00 -0.30 4.61
CA THR A 374 5.30 -0.80 5.95
C THR A 374 6.77 -1.23 6.09
N GLY A 375 7.23 -1.53 7.30
CA GLY A 375 8.56 -2.08 7.56
C GLY A 375 9.68 -1.17 7.06
N ARG A 376 9.56 0.11 7.35
CA ARG A 376 10.52 1.17 6.99
C ARG A 376 10.70 1.39 5.47
N ARG A 377 9.77 0.94 4.65
CA ARG A 377 9.85 1.14 3.19
C ARG A 377 9.46 2.56 2.79
N ALA A 378 8.83 3.34 3.67
CA ALA A 378 8.57 4.77 3.45
C ALA A 378 9.84 5.59 3.16
N ARG A 379 11.03 5.04 3.38
CA ARG A 379 12.31 5.65 2.98
C ARG A 379 12.55 5.68 1.46
N PHE A 380 11.86 4.84 0.70
CA PHE A 380 12.07 4.69 -0.75
C PHE A 380 10.81 4.33 -1.53
N SER A 381 9.67 4.21 -0.89
CA SER A 381 8.38 3.90 -1.50
C SER A 381 7.31 4.84 -0.99
N SER A 382 6.31 5.10 -1.79
CA SER A 382 5.13 5.91 -1.45
C SER A 382 3.91 5.02 -1.22
N GLY A 383 2.85 5.58 -0.65
CA GLY A 383 1.53 4.94 -0.67
C GLY A 383 0.99 4.79 -2.08
N LEU A 384 0.04 3.86 -2.25
CA LEU A 384 -0.59 3.58 -3.53
C LEU A 384 -1.25 4.84 -4.11
N SER A 385 -1.01 5.08 -5.39
CA SER A 385 -1.47 6.26 -6.11
C SER A 385 -1.87 5.92 -7.53
N VAL A 386 -2.33 6.90 -8.29
CA VAL A 386 -2.58 6.72 -9.74
C VAL A 386 -1.31 6.33 -10.50
N LEU A 387 -0.12 6.70 -10.00
CA LEU A 387 1.15 6.43 -10.68
C LEU A 387 1.52 4.95 -10.69
N ASP A 388 1.02 4.16 -9.73
CA ASP A 388 1.23 2.71 -9.68
C ASP A 388 0.49 1.98 -10.81
N PHE A 389 -0.52 2.62 -11.37
CA PHE A 389 -1.31 2.12 -12.49
C PHE A 389 -0.95 2.79 -13.83
N MET A 390 0.09 3.62 -13.86
CA MET A 390 0.49 4.36 -15.06
C MET A 390 1.95 4.11 -15.40
N LYS A 391 2.22 4.15 -16.71
CA LYS A 391 3.59 4.07 -17.25
C LYS A 391 3.90 5.32 -18.07
N ARG A 392 5.10 5.84 -17.86
CA ARG A 392 5.61 7.00 -18.59
C ARG A 392 6.48 6.55 -19.76
N THR A 393 6.10 6.91 -20.99
CA THR A 393 6.90 6.70 -22.18
C THR A 393 7.53 8.02 -22.60
N SER A 394 8.87 8.08 -22.59
CA SER A 394 9.58 9.23 -23.16
C SER A 394 9.63 9.14 -24.70
N PHE A 395 9.60 10.28 -25.34
CA PHE A 395 9.83 10.40 -26.78
C PHE A 395 10.83 11.52 -27.08
N LEU A 396 11.52 11.39 -28.21
CA LEU A 396 12.38 12.43 -28.75
C LEU A 396 12.21 12.50 -30.27
N GLY A 397 12.39 13.68 -30.83
CA GLY A 397 12.38 13.92 -32.27
C GLY A 397 13.50 14.88 -32.65
N LEU A 398 14.15 14.59 -33.78
CA LEU A 398 15.22 15.40 -34.35
C LEU A 398 14.87 15.78 -35.78
N ASP A 399 15.15 17.00 -36.16
CA ASP A 399 15.28 17.43 -37.55
C ASP A 399 16.77 17.46 -37.96
N GLU A 400 17.07 17.83 -39.21
CA GLU A 400 18.45 17.86 -39.70
C GLU A 400 19.33 18.84 -38.91
N ALA A 401 18.80 19.97 -38.48
CA ALA A 401 19.55 21.00 -37.76
C ALA A 401 19.91 20.52 -36.32
N SER A 402 18.92 20.05 -35.58
CA SER A 402 19.11 19.51 -34.23
C SER A 402 19.94 18.22 -34.26
N PHE A 403 19.77 17.38 -35.29
CA PHE A 403 20.61 16.20 -35.47
C PHE A 403 22.07 16.60 -35.74
N GLY A 404 22.32 17.59 -36.59
CA GLY A 404 23.65 18.15 -36.85
C GLY A 404 24.33 18.71 -35.59
N ALA A 405 23.52 19.30 -34.68
CA ALA A 405 24.03 19.89 -33.44
C ALA A 405 24.53 18.85 -32.43
N ILE A 406 23.81 17.73 -32.26
CA ILE A 406 24.13 16.74 -31.18
C ILE A 406 24.66 15.40 -31.70
N GLY A 407 24.41 15.04 -32.98
CA GLY A 407 24.81 13.79 -33.59
C GLY A 407 26.31 13.50 -33.54
N PRO A 408 27.21 14.47 -33.85
CA PRO A 408 28.65 14.25 -33.77
C PRO A 408 29.13 13.82 -32.36
N ALA A 409 28.54 14.36 -31.31
CA ALA A 409 28.85 13.94 -29.93
C ALA A 409 28.40 12.51 -29.65
N ALA A 410 27.20 12.12 -30.11
CA ALA A 410 26.68 10.79 -29.97
C ALA A 410 27.56 9.72 -30.69
N ALA A 411 28.00 10.01 -31.92
CA ALA A 411 28.91 9.12 -32.67
C ALA A 411 30.25 8.94 -31.94
N ARG A 412 30.82 10.06 -31.43
CA ARG A 412 32.09 10.00 -30.67
C ARG A 412 31.98 9.16 -29.38
N LEU A 413 30.88 9.30 -28.64
CA LEU A 413 30.63 8.51 -27.45
C LEU A 413 30.47 7.02 -27.81
N ALA A 414 29.71 6.70 -28.83
CA ALA A 414 29.52 5.32 -29.28
C ALA A 414 30.85 4.65 -29.69
N HIS A 415 31.75 5.38 -30.34
CA HIS A 415 33.10 4.89 -30.66
C HIS A 415 33.93 4.64 -29.38
N ALA A 416 33.90 5.58 -28.43
CA ALA A 416 34.61 5.46 -27.17
C ALA A 416 34.14 4.28 -26.31
N GLU A 417 32.85 3.95 -26.38
CA GLU A 417 32.24 2.78 -25.73
C GLU A 417 32.45 1.48 -26.48
N GLY A 418 33.08 1.50 -27.66
CA GLY A 418 33.31 0.30 -28.48
C GLY A 418 32.06 -0.22 -29.19
N LEU A 419 31.08 0.65 -29.46
CA LEU A 419 29.80 0.32 -30.11
C LEU A 419 29.75 0.86 -31.56
N PRO A 420 30.48 0.26 -32.53
CA PRO A 420 30.61 0.80 -33.87
C PRO A 420 29.31 0.86 -34.67
N ALA A 421 28.35 -0.04 -34.38
CA ALA A 421 27.04 0.00 -35.04
C ALA A 421 26.21 1.21 -34.60
N HIS A 422 26.29 1.61 -33.32
CA HIS A 422 25.67 2.85 -32.81
C HIS A 422 26.29 4.08 -33.50
N ALA A 423 27.63 4.16 -33.50
CA ALA A 423 28.33 5.24 -34.20
C ALA A 423 27.93 5.32 -35.68
N LYS A 424 27.90 4.18 -36.37
CA LYS A 424 27.54 4.10 -37.80
C LYS A 424 26.10 4.56 -38.06
N SER A 425 25.16 4.21 -37.16
CA SER A 425 23.76 4.66 -37.26
C SER A 425 23.65 6.18 -37.25
N VAL A 426 24.46 6.87 -36.45
CA VAL A 426 24.50 8.34 -36.37
C VAL A 426 25.23 8.93 -37.58
N GLU A 427 26.43 8.45 -37.91
CA GLU A 427 27.29 8.97 -38.99
C GLU A 427 26.63 8.93 -40.38
N LEU A 428 25.81 7.91 -40.62
CA LEU A 428 25.08 7.80 -41.91
C LEU A 428 24.04 8.92 -42.11
N ARG A 429 23.56 9.52 -41.00
CA ARG A 429 22.60 10.61 -41.01
C ARG A 429 23.24 12.01 -40.93
N LEU A 430 24.56 12.09 -40.71
CA LEU A 430 25.34 13.34 -40.76
C LEU A 430 25.84 13.70 -42.16
N LYS A 431 25.57 12.83 -43.13
CA LYS A 431 25.93 13.01 -44.55
C LYS A 431 24.82 13.69 -45.27
#